data_af6c4491230bf10d141dc8bec69cff37
#
_entry.id   af6c4491230bf10d141dc8bec69cff37
#
_cell.length_a   1.000
_cell.length_b   1.000
_cell.length_c   1.000
_cell.angle_alpha   90.00
_cell.angle_beta   90.00
_cell.angle_gamma   90.00
#
_symmetry.space_group_name_H-M   'P 1'
#
loop_
_entity.id
_entity.type
_entity.pdbx_description
1 polymer ?
#
loop_
_entity_poly.entity_id
_entity_poly.type
_entity_poly.pdbx_seq_one_letter_code
_entity_poly.pdbx_strand_id
1 'polypeptide(L)'
;MRRKARFDKVEYFSVYCPRAFAAIGNLPDTVAHRSIVIHMQRRKPTEYVERFTRKRIAPQAQALASEIAARVAKAKTCIEATYEKHEDLEFPKDREADCWLPLFAACSVLSPERMTDSRECAGFLSGQKEQADLDGSL
;
A
#
# COMPACT_ATOMS: atom_id res chain seq x y z
N MET A 1 32.04 -39.70 2.86
CA MET A 1 32.47 -38.40 2.33
C MET A 1 31.48 -37.34 2.78
N ARG A 2 31.81 -36.53 3.80
CA ARG A 2 30.93 -35.44 4.27
C ARG A 2 31.17 -34.20 3.37
N ARG A 3 30.14 -33.75 2.63
CA ARG A 3 30.18 -32.47 1.94
C ARG A 3 30.20 -31.36 2.99
N LYS A 4 31.30 -30.61 3.08
CA LYS A 4 31.34 -29.34 3.80
C LYS A 4 30.43 -28.37 3.07
N ALA A 5 29.37 -27.89 3.73
CA ALA A 5 28.62 -26.75 3.25
C ALA A 5 29.55 -25.53 3.21
N ARG A 6 29.78 -25.00 2.05
CA ARG A 6 30.53 -23.75 1.84
C ARG A 6 29.55 -22.63 2.17
N PHE A 7 29.70 -22.02 3.34
CA PHE A 7 29.04 -20.76 3.65
C PHE A 7 29.81 -19.66 2.91
N ASP A 8 29.52 -19.49 1.63
CA ASP A 8 30.08 -18.42 0.84
C ASP A 8 29.24 -17.17 1.06
N LYS A 9 29.82 -16.19 1.76
CA LYS A 9 29.44 -14.78 1.80
C LYS A 9 27.95 -14.47 2.07
N VAL A 10 27.66 -13.98 3.24
CA VAL A 10 26.34 -13.41 3.57
C VAL A 10 26.21 -12.09 2.80
N GLU A 11 25.26 -12.05 1.86
CA GLU A 11 24.90 -10.83 1.14
C GLU A 11 23.65 -10.23 1.78
N TYR A 12 23.72 -8.92 2.07
CA TYR A 12 22.60 -8.18 2.63
C TYR A 12 21.86 -7.46 1.50
N PHE A 13 20.58 -7.79 1.34
CA PHE A 13 19.69 -7.11 0.40
C PHE A 13 18.67 -6.31 1.17
N SER A 14 18.46 -5.05 0.76
CA SER A 14 17.34 -4.27 1.26
C SER A 14 16.05 -4.84 0.68
N VAL A 15 15.21 -5.41 1.54
CA VAL A 15 13.89 -5.95 1.18
C VAL A 15 12.75 -5.00 1.54
N TYR A 16 13.09 -3.84 2.12
CA TYR A 16 12.09 -2.83 2.48
C TYR A 16 11.61 -2.12 1.22
N CYS A 17 10.40 -2.44 0.82
CA CYS A 17 9.72 -1.81 -0.31
C CYS A 17 8.20 -1.92 -0.14
N PRO A 18 7.42 -0.95 -0.63
CA PRO A 18 5.97 -1.08 -0.69
C PRO A 18 5.60 -2.26 -1.60
N ARG A 19 4.60 -3.03 -1.19
CA ARG A 19 4.11 -4.21 -1.92
C ARG A 19 2.60 -4.19 -2.00
N ALA A 20 2.07 -4.63 -3.13
CA ALA A 20 0.64 -4.88 -3.28
C ALA A 20 0.42 -6.39 -3.51
N PHE A 21 -0.54 -6.94 -2.79
CA PHE A 21 -0.94 -8.35 -2.91
C PHE A 21 -2.42 -8.42 -3.29
N ALA A 22 -2.78 -9.42 -4.07
CA ALA A 22 -4.16 -9.79 -4.31
C ALA A 22 -4.31 -11.28 -4.00
N ALA A 23 -5.27 -11.61 -3.16
CA ALA A 23 -5.53 -12.98 -2.72
C ALA A 23 -7.04 -13.27 -2.71
N ILE A 24 -7.39 -14.56 -2.76
CA ILE A 24 -8.74 -15.05 -2.50
C ILE A 24 -8.69 -15.70 -1.12
N GLY A 25 -9.54 -15.27 -0.21
CA GLY A 25 -9.53 -15.70 1.19
C GLY A 25 -8.80 -14.71 2.10
N ASN A 26 -8.55 -15.13 3.33
CA ASN A 26 -7.98 -14.27 4.36
C ASN A 26 -6.44 -14.22 4.26
N LEU A 27 -5.88 -13.06 4.56
CA LEU A 27 -4.45 -12.91 4.73
C LEU A 27 -4.04 -13.44 6.12
N PRO A 28 -2.80 -13.95 6.28
CA PRO A 28 -2.27 -14.21 7.61
C PRO A 28 -2.29 -12.93 8.46
N ASP A 29 -2.67 -13.03 9.73
CA ASP A 29 -2.83 -11.89 10.65
C ASP A 29 -1.61 -10.99 10.69
N THR A 30 -0.41 -11.57 10.69
CA THR A 30 0.85 -10.82 10.68
C THR A 30 1.03 -9.93 9.45
N VAL A 31 0.43 -10.31 8.31
CA VAL A 31 0.43 -9.53 7.08
C VAL A 31 -0.71 -8.53 7.10
N ALA A 32 -1.92 -8.97 7.49
CA ALA A 32 -3.10 -8.12 7.56
C ALA A 32 -2.87 -6.90 8.48
N HIS A 33 -2.27 -7.11 9.67
CA HIS A 33 -1.97 -6.02 10.61
C HIS A 33 -0.92 -5.01 10.14
N ARG A 34 -0.17 -5.33 9.09
CA ARG A 34 0.85 -4.46 8.49
C ARG A 34 0.49 -4.03 7.08
N SER A 35 -0.78 -4.06 6.76
CA SER A 35 -1.28 -3.78 5.41
C SER A 35 -2.52 -2.90 5.47
N ILE A 36 -2.72 -2.11 4.44
CA ILE A 36 -3.99 -1.48 4.14
C ILE A 36 -4.80 -2.52 3.37
N VAL A 37 -5.85 -3.06 4.01
CA VAL A 37 -6.69 -4.11 3.44
C VAL A 37 -7.84 -3.47 2.68
N ILE A 38 -7.98 -3.85 1.41
CA ILE A 38 -9.08 -3.40 0.55
C ILE A 38 -9.92 -4.63 0.20
N HIS A 39 -11.12 -4.72 0.75
CA HIS A 39 -12.05 -5.81 0.48
C HIS A 39 -12.71 -5.62 -0.89
N MET A 40 -12.37 -6.49 -1.84
CA MET A 40 -12.93 -6.48 -3.18
C MET A 40 -14.17 -7.37 -3.25
N GLN A 41 -15.26 -6.83 -3.76
CA GLN A 41 -16.49 -7.59 -3.99
C GLN A 41 -16.54 -8.14 -5.41
N ARG A 42 -17.16 -9.32 -5.56
CA ARG A 42 -17.40 -9.89 -6.88
C ARG A 42 -18.43 -9.03 -7.62
N ARG A 43 -18.15 -8.73 -8.89
CA ARG A 43 -19.07 -8.02 -9.78
C ARG A 43 -20.45 -8.69 -9.79
N LYS A 44 -21.50 -7.90 -9.65
CA LYS A 44 -22.88 -8.37 -9.83
C LYS A 44 -23.17 -8.59 -11.32
N PRO A 45 -24.05 -9.55 -11.69
CA PRO A 45 -24.38 -9.79 -13.10
C PRO A 45 -24.96 -8.57 -13.84
N THR A 46 -25.60 -7.66 -13.10
CA THR A 46 -26.20 -6.43 -13.60
C THR A 46 -25.22 -5.27 -13.78
N GLU A 47 -24.00 -5.40 -13.26
CA GLU A 47 -22.99 -4.35 -13.34
C GLU A 47 -22.18 -4.50 -14.62
N TYR A 48 -22.10 -3.41 -15.39
CA TYR A 48 -21.17 -3.35 -16.51
C TYR A 48 -19.78 -2.97 -15.99
N VAL A 49 -18.82 -3.87 -16.18
CA VAL A 49 -17.41 -3.61 -15.89
C VAL A 49 -16.61 -3.92 -17.15
N GLU A 50 -15.84 -2.96 -17.60
CA GLU A 50 -14.97 -3.13 -18.75
C GLU A 50 -13.94 -4.23 -18.53
N ARG A 51 -13.79 -5.11 -19.51
CA ARG A 51 -12.82 -6.21 -19.42
C ARG A 51 -11.38 -5.68 -19.43
N PHE A 52 -10.64 -5.96 -18.37
CA PHE A 52 -9.20 -5.70 -18.33
C PHE A 52 -8.46 -6.59 -19.34
N THR A 53 -7.77 -5.99 -20.28
CA THR A 53 -6.91 -6.69 -21.23
C THR A 53 -5.52 -6.08 -21.18
N ARG A 54 -4.56 -6.81 -20.62
CA ARG A 54 -3.20 -6.33 -20.41
C ARG A 54 -2.58 -5.73 -21.68
N LYS A 55 -2.76 -6.39 -22.82
CA LYS A 55 -2.21 -5.93 -24.11
C LYS A 55 -2.72 -4.53 -24.50
N ARG A 56 -4.00 -4.24 -24.22
CA ARG A 56 -4.63 -2.94 -24.55
C ARG A 56 -4.18 -1.84 -23.59
N ILE A 57 -4.04 -2.17 -22.31
CA ILE A 57 -3.80 -1.18 -21.26
C ILE A 57 -2.30 -0.92 -21.04
N ALA A 58 -1.42 -1.87 -21.40
CA ALA A 58 0.01 -1.76 -21.15
C ALA A 58 0.67 -0.45 -21.61
N PRO A 59 0.37 0.09 -22.81
CA PRO A 59 0.98 1.36 -23.24
C PRO A 59 0.56 2.56 -22.37
N GLN A 60 -0.72 2.63 -22.01
CA GLN A 60 -1.26 3.68 -21.14
C GLN A 60 -0.72 3.57 -19.72
N ALA A 61 -0.66 2.35 -19.18
CA ALA A 61 -0.11 2.08 -17.88
C ALA A 61 1.38 2.44 -17.79
N GLN A 62 2.15 2.16 -18.85
CA GLN A 62 3.56 2.52 -18.92
C GLN A 62 3.76 4.03 -18.97
N ALA A 63 2.96 4.74 -19.75
CA ALA A 63 3.02 6.20 -19.82
C ALA A 63 2.70 6.84 -18.46
N LEU A 64 1.62 6.37 -17.80
CA LEU A 64 1.23 6.82 -16.47
C LEU A 64 2.32 6.51 -15.42
N ALA A 65 2.88 5.31 -15.43
CA ALA A 65 3.96 4.94 -14.52
C ALA A 65 5.19 5.84 -14.68
N SER A 66 5.55 6.18 -15.92
CA SER A 66 6.66 7.08 -16.21
C SER A 66 6.38 8.51 -15.71
N GLU A 67 5.16 9.01 -15.88
CA GLU A 67 4.76 10.32 -15.39
C GLU A 67 4.78 10.38 -13.85
N ILE A 68 4.21 9.36 -13.18
CA ILE A 68 4.25 9.24 -11.71
C ILE A 68 5.70 9.24 -11.22
N ALA A 69 6.56 8.41 -11.82
CA ALA A 69 7.96 8.32 -11.45
C ALA A 69 8.69 9.68 -11.57
N ALA A 70 8.43 10.40 -12.66
CA ALA A 70 9.02 11.73 -12.86
C ALA A 70 8.54 12.77 -11.85
N ARG A 71 7.24 12.76 -11.48
CA ARG A 71 6.67 13.64 -10.45
C ARG A 71 7.23 13.33 -9.08
N VAL A 72 7.25 12.05 -8.71
CA VAL A 72 7.80 11.60 -7.42
C VAL A 72 9.29 11.94 -7.29
N ALA A 73 10.07 11.72 -8.35
CA ALA A 73 11.50 12.05 -8.34
C ALA A 73 11.75 13.55 -8.07
N LYS A 74 10.93 14.43 -8.64
CA LYS A 74 11.01 15.88 -8.40
C LYS A 74 10.61 16.28 -6.98
N ALA A 75 9.66 15.58 -6.39
CA ALA A 75 9.10 15.88 -5.08
C ALA A 75 9.77 15.11 -3.93
N LYS A 76 10.71 14.22 -4.22
CA LYS A 76 11.28 13.26 -3.28
C LYS A 76 11.74 13.92 -1.97
N THR A 77 12.58 14.94 -2.05
CA THR A 77 13.11 15.63 -0.86
C THR A 77 12.01 16.28 -0.02
N CYS A 78 10.98 16.84 -0.68
CA CYS A 78 9.84 17.41 0.04
C CYS A 78 9.01 16.35 0.74
N ILE A 79 8.79 15.19 0.08
CA ILE A 79 8.05 14.06 0.66
C ILE A 79 8.82 13.50 1.86
N GLU A 80 10.14 13.31 1.74
CA GLU A 80 11.00 12.84 2.84
C GLU A 80 10.95 13.79 4.04
N ALA A 81 11.12 15.09 3.81
CA ALA A 81 11.04 16.10 4.86
C ALA A 81 9.65 16.20 5.51
N THR A 82 8.59 15.95 4.74
CA THR A 82 7.22 15.91 5.26
C THR A 82 6.98 14.64 6.08
N TYR A 83 7.48 13.51 5.62
CA TYR A 83 7.40 12.24 6.34
C TYR A 83 8.07 12.33 7.72
N GLU A 84 9.25 12.93 7.81
CA GLU A 84 9.99 13.12 9.08
C GLU A 84 9.28 14.06 10.06
N LYS A 85 8.44 14.97 9.57
CA LYS A 85 7.70 15.94 10.41
C LYS A 85 6.34 15.43 10.90
N HIS A 86 5.81 14.37 10.29
CA HIS A 86 4.50 13.84 10.66
C HIS A 86 4.62 12.88 11.85
N GLU A 87 4.77 13.42 13.05
CA GLU A 87 4.78 12.64 14.29
C GLU A 87 3.37 12.37 14.85
N ASP A 88 2.36 13.15 14.44
CA ASP A 88 1.01 13.13 15.04
C ASP A 88 -0.08 12.71 14.03
N LEU A 89 -0.14 11.44 13.74
CA LEU A 89 -1.34 10.86 13.13
C LEU A 89 -2.15 10.15 14.22
N GLU A 90 -3.32 10.69 14.51
CA GLU A 90 -4.30 10.05 15.40
C GLU A 90 -4.87 8.78 14.75
N PHE A 91 -4.11 7.71 14.79
CA PHE A 91 -4.60 6.38 14.48
C PHE A 91 -4.71 5.55 15.75
N PRO A 92 -5.73 4.69 15.85
CA PRO A 92 -5.92 3.86 17.04
C PRO A 92 -4.78 2.85 17.29
N LYS A 93 -3.99 2.55 16.27
CA LYS A 93 -2.90 1.57 16.34
C LYS A 93 -1.65 2.10 15.64
N ASP A 94 -0.50 2.08 16.32
CA ASP A 94 0.80 2.53 15.80
C ASP A 94 1.16 1.90 14.44
N ARG A 95 0.87 0.60 14.26
CA ARG A 95 1.17 -0.12 13.01
C ARG A 95 0.32 0.35 11.82
N GLU A 96 -0.87 0.84 12.07
CA GLU A 96 -1.70 1.45 11.02
C GLU A 96 -1.15 2.81 10.62
N ALA A 97 -0.73 3.61 11.59
CA ALA A 97 -0.05 4.86 11.33
C ALA A 97 1.17 4.64 10.43
N ASP A 98 2.01 3.65 10.71
CA ASP A 98 3.16 3.28 9.89
C ASP A 98 2.81 2.96 8.44
N CYS A 99 1.64 2.37 8.19
CA CYS A 99 1.17 2.06 6.83
C CYS A 99 0.67 3.30 6.08
N TRP A 100 -0.02 4.22 6.79
CA TRP A 100 -0.65 5.38 6.18
C TRP A 100 0.28 6.59 6.05
N LEU A 101 1.23 6.75 6.97
CA LEU A 101 2.12 7.91 7.02
C LEU A 101 2.85 8.19 5.71
N PRO A 102 3.47 7.21 5.02
CA PRO A 102 4.12 7.46 3.74
C PRO A 102 3.16 7.95 2.66
N LEU A 103 1.90 7.45 2.67
CA LEU A 103 0.87 7.85 1.72
C LEU A 103 0.40 9.28 1.97
N PHE A 104 0.21 9.67 3.23
CA PHE A 104 -0.15 11.04 3.58
C PHE A 104 0.97 12.04 3.28
N ALA A 105 2.23 11.68 3.56
CA ALA A 105 3.36 12.51 3.19
C ALA A 105 3.42 12.72 1.67
N ALA A 106 3.22 11.69 0.88
CA ALA A 106 3.16 11.80 -0.56
C ALA A 106 1.94 12.62 -1.03
N CYS A 107 0.76 12.38 -0.46
CA CYS A 107 -0.46 13.09 -0.81
C CYS A 107 -0.36 14.58 -0.50
N SER A 108 0.15 14.96 0.67
CA SER A 108 0.28 16.36 1.08
C SER A 108 1.20 17.19 0.17
N VAL A 109 2.18 16.56 -0.45
CA VAL A 109 3.12 17.23 -1.37
C VAL A 109 2.64 17.20 -2.81
N LEU A 110 2.08 16.07 -3.27
CA LEU A 110 1.72 15.86 -4.68
C LEU A 110 0.29 16.31 -5.01
N SER A 111 -0.62 16.26 -4.05
CA SER A 111 -2.05 16.55 -4.22
C SER A 111 -2.67 16.98 -2.89
N PRO A 112 -2.27 18.15 -2.34
CA PRO A 112 -2.71 18.62 -1.02
C PRO A 112 -4.23 18.77 -0.95
N GLU A 113 -4.89 19.07 -2.05
CA GLU A 113 -6.36 19.16 -2.17
C GLU A 113 -7.08 17.85 -1.87
N ARG A 114 -6.39 16.71 -1.96
CA ARG A 114 -6.94 15.36 -1.68
C ARG A 114 -6.64 14.84 -0.29
N MET A 115 -6.06 15.65 0.58
CA MET A 115 -5.71 15.21 1.93
C MET A 115 -6.93 14.85 2.77
N THR A 116 -8.03 15.61 2.65
CA THR A 116 -9.29 15.29 3.34
C THR A 116 -9.84 13.95 2.91
N ASP A 117 -9.97 13.74 1.59
CA ASP A 117 -10.43 12.46 1.02
C ASP A 117 -9.54 11.29 1.48
N SER A 118 -8.22 11.51 1.51
CA SER A 118 -7.25 10.49 1.92
C SER A 118 -7.41 10.09 3.39
N ARG A 119 -7.67 11.06 4.28
CA ARG A 119 -7.93 10.80 5.70
C ARG A 119 -9.26 10.09 5.93
N GLU A 120 -10.31 10.52 5.24
CA GLU A 120 -11.62 9.86 5.29
C GLU A 120 -11.53 8.42 4.81
N CYS A 121 -10.82 8.17 3.71
CA CYS A 121 -10.56 6.83 3.19
C CYS A 121 -9.79 5.96 4.20
N ALA A 122 -8.76 6.52 4.85
CA ALA A 122 -8.01 5.82 5.87
C ALA A 122 -8.89 5.44 7.06
N GLY A 123 -9.67 6.38 7.59
CA GLY A 123 -10.60 6.13 8.68
C GLY A 123 -11.65 5.06 8.35
N PHE A 124 -12.19 5.09 7.13
CA PHE A 124 -13.14 4.10 6.65
C PHE A 124 -12.52 2.69 6.58
N LEU A 125 -11.32 2.56 5.98
CA LEU A 125 -10.66 1.26 5.83
C LEU A 125 -10.19 0.69 7.19
N SER A 126 -9.72 1.54 8.10
CA SER A 126 -9.36 1.14 9.46
C SER A 126 -10.58 0.65 10.24
N GLY A 127 -11.71 1.35 10.15
CA GLY A 127 -12.96 0.92 10.78
C GLY A 127 -13.49 -0.40 10.24
N GLN A 128 -13.38 -0.65 8.94
CA GLN A 128 -13.76 -1.95 8.36
C GLN A 128 -12.87 -3.09 8.88
N LYS A 129 -11.59 -2.83 9.08
CA LYS A 129 -10.65 -3.82 9.60
C LYS A 129 -10.96 -4.16 11.06
N GLU A 130 -11.26 -3.16 11.89
CA GLU A 130 -11.66 -3.39 13.28
C GLU A 130 -12.93 -4.23 13.38
N GLN A 131 -13.92 -3.96 12.53
CA GLN A 131 -15.14 -4.75 12.49
C GLN A 131 -14.86 -6.20 12.07
N ALA A 132 -14.01 -6.44 11.08
CA ALA A 132 -13.63 -7.77 10.66
C ALA A 132 -12.84 -8.54 11.74
N ASP A 133 -11.95 -7.87 12.47
CA ASP A 133 -11.23 -8.43 13.63
C ASP A 133 -12.22 -8.88 14.72
N LEU A 134 -13.25 -8.06 15.01
CA LEU A 134 -14.28 -8.37 16.02
C LEU A 134 -15.18 -9.54 15.60
N ASP A 135 -15.51 -9.64 14.33
CA ASP A 135 -16.36 -10.70 13.77
C ASP A 135 -15.60 -12.02 13.56
N GLY A 136 -14.29 -12.06 13.84
CA GLY A 136 -13.44 -13.24 13.64
C GLY A 136 -13.28 -13.63 12.16
N SER A 137 -13.44 -12.69 11.24
CA SER A 137 -13.47 -12.91 9.80
C SER A 137 -12.13 -12.64 9.10
N LEU A 138 -11.05 -12.46 9.88
CA LEU A 138 -9.68 -12.29 9.35
C LEU A 138 -8.91 -13.60 9.28
#